data_d863a5821e9881210a7742d2ead5c1ff
#
_entry.id   d863a5821e9881210a7742d2ead5c1ff
#
_cell.length_a   1.000
_cell.length_b   1.000
_cell.length_c   1.000
_cell.angle_alpha   90.00
_cell.angle_beta   90.00
_cell.angle_gamma   90.00
#
_symmetry.space_group_name_H-M   'P 1'
#
loop_
_entity.id
_entity.type
_entity.pdbx_description
1 polymer ?
#
loop_
_entity_poly.entity_id
_entity_poly.type
_entity_poly.pdbx_seq_one_letter_code
_entity_poly.pdbx_strand_id
1 'polypeptide(L)'
;MKKEMKKVVCVLLSFMSCLLVSCDKDDDWDKNLGNNLLEGIWTRESSSQKFVATFNADHTSYVCTYHIETEALEHVDLQGKYRVVDESLLVYQSGDKHLFKLSEDGNTVEITYGYGTGNPEAEKTYTYKRYVEAPEPEPEPEEKELQLADVNAAKETLGNLKAGVSVTVGMSNWEDAVMTKVSLRKRLTIEDTPMTNGKLTGGNLTFTVPENMPAGSYSLIVAYTLNGKEKEVMFDAVTCIVKEDETPPEPGAKVLVFKNQMMGSSQHRDFGCLLTVTDAGQLDIQTACYMNDDPSLNAEEKKKRRSEIDIMTNTYSGPAFALANFDKIAHNLRNYKCNGTNLFTTVKDDAKDKETAMTMFPGYADIQTKFLVLQESIEKEKAIIDLVKNDRLVEISETATPSLFDGSIKIDRITVQSIKPGESVGRDRFDLNGVVVFKSSKNGKIGVMLIREINELDGVSDAADATIVFDLYYQK
;
A
#
# COMPACT_ATOMS: atom_id res chain seq x y z
N MET A 1 1.91 6.06 -24.35
CA MET A 1 1.75 5.10 -25.47
C MET A 1 3.06 4.45 -25.90
N LYS A 2 4.15 5.19 -26.21
CA LYS A 2 5.46 4.59 -26.61
C LYS A 2 6.09 3.64 -25.57
N LYS A 3 5.81 3.79 -24.28
CA LYS A 3 6.38 2.97 -23.20
C LYS A 3 5.81 1.55 -23.12
N GLU A 4 4.59 1.35 -23.57
CA GLU A 4 3.93 0.03 -23.61
C GLU A 4 4.41 -0.83 -24.77
N MET A 5 4.70 -0.22 -25.91
CA MET A 5 5.25 -0.94 -27.07
C MET A 5 6.65 -1.53 -26.77
N LYS A 6 7.51 -0.79 -26.05
CA LYS A 6 8.83 -1.31 -25.60
C LYS A 6 8.68 -2.52 -24.68
N LYS A 7 7.69 -2.50 -23.78
CA LYS A 7 7.44 -3.65 -22.88
C LYS A 7 6.94 -4.88 -23.62
N VAL A 8 6.08 -4.70 -24.63
CA VAL A 8 5.55 -5.82 -25.41
C VAL A 8 6.64 -6.46 -26.26
N VAL A 9 7.50 -5.69 -26.90
CA VAL A 9 8.63 -6.20 -27.68
C VAL A 9 9.66 -6.91 -26.78
N CYS A 10 10.02 -6.34 -25.61
CA CYS A 10 10.92 -7.00 -24.66
C CYS A 10 10.32 -8.26 -24.03
N VAL A 11 9.02 -8.28 -23.71
CA VAL A 11 8.36 -9.46 -23.12
C VAL A 11 8.22 -10.58 -24.13
N LEU A 12 7.90 -10.28 -25.40
CA LEU A 12 7.88 -11.30 -26.46
C LEU A 12 9.28 -11.86 -26.74
N LEU A 13 10.33 -11.05 -26.72
CA LEU A 13 11.71 -11.52 -26.86
C LEU A 13 12.13 -12.45 -25.71
N SER A 14 11.70 -12.17 -24.48
CA SER A 14 11.98 -13.04 -23.31
C SER A 14 11.21 -14.36 -23.34
N PHE A 15 9.97 -14.37 -23.84
CA PHE A 15 9.15 -15.59 -23.90
C PHE A 15 9.55 -16.53 -25.04
N MET A 16 10.00 -15.99 -26.15
CA MET A 16 10.40 -16.82 -27.31
C MET A 16 11.76 -17.48 -27.12
N SER A 17 12.68 -16.92 -26.34
CA SER A 17 13.96 -17.59 -26.02
C SER A 17 13.80 -18.87 -25.18
N CYS A 18 12.69 -19.06 -24.51
CA CYS A 18 12.41 -20.26 -23.70
C CYS A 18 11.74 -21.43 -24.45
N LEU A 19 11.25 -21.19 -25.69
CA LEU A 19 10.49 -22.21 -26.43
C LEU A 19 11.32 -22.94 -27.50
N LEU A 20 12.58 -22.57 -27.72
CA LEU A 20 13.40 -23.16 -28.79
C LEU A 20 14.45 -24.16 -28.30
N VAL A 21 14.24 -24.80 -27.13
CA VAL A 21 15.01 -25.99 -26.78
C VAL A 21 14.26 -27.21 -27.25
N SER A 22 14.23 -27.43 -28.55
CA SER A 22 13.95 -28.72 -29.15
C SER A 22 15.26 -29.34 -29.59
N CYS A 23 15.70 -30.35 -28.87
CA CYS A 23 16.73 -31.28 -29.35
C CYS A 23 16.22 -31.95 -30.60
N ASP A 24 16.80 -31.66 -31.76
CA ASP A 24 16.91 -32.68 -32.78
C ASP A 24 18.12 -32.49 -33.69
N LYS A 25 18.65 -33.60 -34.07
CA LYS A 25 19.91 -33.82 -34.76
C LYS A 25 19.85 -33.37 -36.22
N ASP A 26 20.29 -32.11 -36.50
CA ASP A 26 20.73 -31.71 -37.82
C ASP A 26 21.97 -30.82 -37.67
N ASP A 27 23.09 -31.46 -37.31
CA ASP A 27 24.40 -30.81 -37.12
C ASP A 27 24.98 -30.11 -38.36
N ASP A 28 24.38 -30.26 -39.56
CA ASP A 28 24.88 -29.69 -40.81
C ASP A 28 24.22 -28.39 -41.21
N TRP A 29 23.02 -28.06 -40.69
CA TRP A 29 22.32 -26.81 -41.04
C TRP A 29 23.07 -25.57 -40.53
N ASP A 30 23.57 -25.61 -39.34
CA ASP A 30 24.25 -24.48 -38.67
C ASP A 30 25.66 -24.21 -39.20
N LYS A 31 26.22 -25.07 -40.04
CA LYS A 31 27.60 -24.93 -40.55
C LYS A 31 27.74 -23.99 -41.76
N ASN A 32 26.65 -23.69 -42.48
CA ASN A 32 26.66 -22.91 -43.74
C ASN A 32 25.53 -21.87 -43.77
N LEU A 33 25.45 -21.02 -42.78
CA LEU A 33 24.39 -20.02 -42.67
C LEU A 33 24.56 -18.83 -43.65
N GLY A 34 25.78 -18.61 -44.16
CA GLY A 34 26.09 -17.45 -44.99
C GLY A 34 26.20 -16.15 -44.22
N ASN A 35 26.37 -15.04 -44.94
CA ASN A 35 26.39 -13.73 -44.33
C ASN A 35 24.97 -13.26 -43.97
N ASN A 36 24.77 -12.81 -42.76
CA ASN A 36 23.46 -12.33 -42.32
C ASN A 36 23.19 -10.88 -42.77
N LEU A 37 23.04 -10.68 -44.08
CA LEU A 37 22.84 -9.35 -44.67
C LEU A 37 21.56 -8.66 -44.25
N LEU A 38 20.59 -9.42 -43.77
CA LEU A 38 19.26 -8.92 -43.36
C LEU A 38 19.15 -8.68 -41.86
N GLU A 39 20.17 -8.94 -41.06
CA GLU A 39 20.10 -8.74 -39.62
C GLU A 39 19.52 -7.37 -39.26
N GLY A 40 18.49 -7.39 -38.38
CA GLY A 40 17.79 -6.21 -37.90
C GLY A 40 16.27 -6.30 -38.05
N ILE A 41 15.65 -5.16 -37.89
CA ILE A 41 14.20 -5.02 -37.95
C ILE A 41 13.83 -4.26 -39.24
N TRP A 42 12.86 -4.79 -39.94
CA TRP A 42 12.38 -4.25 -41.21
C TRP A 42 10.86 -4.04 -41.15
N THR A 43 10.40 -2.90 -41.65
CA THR A 43 8.97 -2.55 -41.59
C THR A 43 8.41 -2.23 -42.93
N ARG A 44 7.14 -2.60 -43.16
CA ARG A 44 6.31 -2.10 -44.24
C ARG A 44 4.88 -1.84 -43.77
N GLU A 45 4.18 -0.98 -44.41
CA GLU A 45 2.79 -0.64 -44.09
C GLU A 45 1.89 -0.87 -45.32
N SER A 46 0.67 -1.28 -45.05
CA SER A 46 -0.45 -1.29 -45.98
C SER A 46 -1.50 -0.31 -45.46
N SER A 47 -2.69 -0.28 -46.09
CA SER A 47 -3.77 0.62 -45.70
C SER A 47 -4.26 0.45 -44.25
N SER A 48 -4.15 -0.75 -43.67
CA SER A 48 -4.65 -1.07 -42.33
C SER A 48 -3.69 -1.83 -41.47
N GLN A 49 -2.57 -2.33 -42.00
CA GLN A 49 -1.65 -3.21 -41.29
C GLN A 49 -0.22 -2.76 -41.45
N LYS A 50 0.51 -2.86 -40.34
CA LYS A 50 1.96 -2.71 -40.25
C LYS A 50 2.62 -4.07 -40.05
N PHE A 51 3.55 -4.40 -40.92
CA PHE A 51 4.33 -5.63 -40.86
C PHE A 51 5.72 -5.30 -40.33
N VAL A 52 6.18 -6.07 -39.35
CA VAL A 52 7.50 -5.96 -38.76
C VAL A 52 8.20 -7.29 -38.92
N ALA A 53 9.16 -7.36 -39.84
CA ALA A 53 10.01 -8.54 -40.05
C ALA A 53 11.27 -8.38 -39.24
N THR A 54 11.60 -9.35 -38.39
CA THR A 54 12.82 -9.36 -37.59
C THR A 54 13.69 -10.50 -38.04
N PHE A 55 14.95 -10.18 -38.34
CA PHE A 55 16.00 -11.13 -38.66
C PHE A 55 17.07 -11.05 -37.58
N ASN A 56 17.22 -12.11 -36.82
CA ASN A 56 18.12 -12.14 -35.66
C ASN A 56 19.55 -12.54 -36.07
N ALA A 57 20.52 -12.18 -35.23
CA ALA A 57 21.92 -12.53 -35.42
C ALA A 57 22.17 -14.06 -35.44
N ASP A 58 21.31 -14.86 -34.81
CA ASP A 58 21.32 -16.32 -34.81
C ASP A 58 20.67 -16.97 -36.02
N HIS A 59 20.41 -16.19 -37.07
CA HIS A 59 19.70 -16.62 -38.30
C HIS A 59 18.29 -17.17 -38.06
N THR A 60 17.59 -16.70 -37.05
CA THR A 60 16.15 -16.90 -36.89
C THR A 60 15.38 -15.69 -37.37
N SER A 61 14.16 -15.87 -37.89
CA SER A 61 13.32 -14.74 -38.27
C SER A 61 11.84 -14.99 -37.97
N TYR A 62 11.11 -13.90 -37.82
CA TYR A 62 9.67 -13.87 -37.65
C TYR A 62 9.07 -12.59 -38.22
N VAL A 63 7.76 -12.63 -38.53
CA VAL A 63 6.99 -11.46 -38.98
C VAL A 63 5.83 -11.23 -38.04
N CYS A 64 5.75 -10.02 -37.49
CA CYS A 64 4.60 -9.56 -36.71
C CYS A 64 3.72 -8.66 -37.56
N THR A 65 2.41 -8.86 -37.47
CA THR A 65 1.40 -7.99 -38.10
C THR A 65 0.65 -7.22 -37.03
N TYR A 66 0.57 -5.92 -37.22
CA TYR A 66 -0.12 -4.99 -36.31
C TYR A 66 -1.21 -4.25 -37.05
N HIS A 67 -2.30 -3.95 -36.34
CA HIS A 67 -3.31 -3.02 -36.84
C HIS A 67 -2.80 -1.58 -36.69
N ILE A 68 -2.84 -0.76 -37.74
CA ILE A 68 -2.23 0.57 -37.75
C ILE A 68 -2.90 1.52 -36.74
N GLU A 69 -4.22 1.55 -36.68
CA GLU A 69 -4.95 2.50 -35.83
C GLU A 69 -4.88 2.18 -34.33
N THR A 70 -4.91 0.89 -33.99
CA THR A 70 -4.96 0.43 -32.59
C THR A 70 -3.61 -0.01 -32.06
N GLU A 71 -2.61 -0.15 -32.95
CA GLU A 71 -1.29 -0.75 -32.65
C GLU A 71 -1.38 -2.15 -32.02
N ALA A 72 -2.54 -2.80 -32.13
CA ALA A 72 -2.74 -4.13 -31.59
C ALA A 72 -2.02 -5.16 -32.45
N LEU A 73 -1.31 -6.10 -31.78
CA LEU A 73 -0.71 -7.25 -32.44
C LEU A 73 -1.81 -8.20 -32.91
N GLU A 74 -1.91 -8.41 -34.23
CA GLU A 74 -2.91 -9.29 -34.82
C GLU A 74 -2.37 -10.70 -35.05
N HIS A 75 -1.12 -10.81 -35.49
CA HIS A 75 -0.54 -12.10 -35.84
C HIS A 75 0.98 -12.11 -35.67
N VAL A 76 1.52 -13.27 -35.30
CA VAL A 76 2.96 -13.56 -35.31
C VAL A 76 3.18 -14.79 -36.16
N ASP A 77 3.94 -14.62 -37.24
CA ASP A 77 4.29 -15.70 -38.13
C ASP A 77 5.78 -16.04 -37.95
N LEU A 78 6.06 -17.17 -37.33
CA LEU A 78 7.41 -17.64 -37.08
C LEU A 78 7.94 -18.31 -38.37
N GLN A 79 8.90 -17.66 -39.02
CA GLN A 79 9.53 -18.17 -40.24
C GLN A 79 10.61 -19.23 -39.91
N GLY A 80 11.19 -19.18 -38.73
CA GLY A 80 12.19 -20.14 -38.26
C GLY A 80 13.63 -19.78 -38.63
N LYS A 81 14.51 -20.80 -38.58
CA LYS A 81 15.90 -20.67 -38.97
C LYS A 81 16.05 -20.56 -40.49
N TYR A 82 16.94 -19.68 -40.95
CA TYR A 82 17.25 -19.47 -42.34
C TYR A 82 18.75 -19.43 -42.59
N ARG A 83 19.15 -19.63 -43.84
CA ARG A 83 20.49 -19.39 -44.35
C ARG A 83 20.42 -18.50 -45.57
N VAL A 84 21.48 -17.75 -45.80
CA VAL A 84 21.62 -16.89 -46.97
C VAL A 84 22.47 -17.63 -48.02
N VAL A 85 21.95 -17.76 -49.26
CA VAL A 85 22.63 -18.37 -50.37
C VAL A 85 22.82 -17.34 -51.46
N ASP A 86 24.04 -17.22 -52.00
CA ASP A 86 24.42 -16.31 -53.10
C ASP A 86 23.98 -14.84 -52.89
N GLU A 87 23.93 -14.38 -51.64
CA GLU A 87 23.59 -12.99 -51.23
C GLU A 87 22.23 -12.50 -51.72
N SER A 88 21.38 -13.39 -52.22
CA SER A 88 20.07 -13.04 -52.81
C SER A 88 18.92 -14.02 -52.48
N LEU A 89 19.23 -15.17 -51.89
CA LEU A 89 18.25 -16.22 -51.61
C LEU A 89 18.28 -16.59 -50.12
N LEU A 90 17.11 -16.44 -49.49
CA LEU A 90 16.82 -17.01 -48.20
C LEU A 90 16.31 -18.43 -48.34
N VAL A 91 16.90 -19.37 -47.62
CA VAL A 91 16.40 -20.75 -47.55
C VAL A 91 16.12 -21.07 -46.10
N TYR A 92 14.87 -21.36 -45.79
CA TYR A 92 14.43 -21.70 -44.47
C TYR A 92 14.60 -23.20 -44.18
N GLN A 93 14.74 -23.54 -42.92
CA GLN A 93 14.82 -24.97 -42.49
C GLN A 93 13.53 -25.73 -42.86
N SER A 94 12.39 -25.04 -42.94
CA SER A 94 11.12 -25.59 -43.47
C SER A 94 11.17 -26.03 -44.97
N GLY A 95 12.19 -25.59 -45.69
CA GLY A 95 12.31 -25.78 -47.15
C GLY A 95 11.82 -24.59 -47.98
N ASP A 96 11.21 -23.59 -47.31
CA ASP A 96 10.72 -22.40 -48.03
C ASP A 96 11.89 -21.57 -48.53
N LYS A 97 11.66 -20.92 -49.73
CA LYS A 97 12.66 -20.11 -50.39
C LYS A 97 12.09 -18.74 -50.70
N HIS A 98 12.89 -17.70 -50.46
CA HIS A 98 12.52 -16.33 -50.75
C HIS A 98 13.72 -15.62 -51.36
N LEU A 99 13.50 -14.98 -52.53
CA LEU A 99 14.50 -14.08 -53.06
C LEU A 99 14.48 -12.77 -52.28
N PHE A 100 15.64 -12.19 -52.10
CA PHE A 100 15.72 -10.84 -51.57
C PHE A 100 16.74 -9.99 -52.36
N LYS A 101 16.47 -8.69 -52.39
CA LYS A 101 17.38 -7.70 -52.98
C LYS A 101 17.51 -6.52 -52.02
N LEU A 102 18.72 -6.35 -51.48
CA LEU A 102 19.04 -5.24 -50.60
C LEU A 102 19.42 -4.02 -51.44
N SER A 103 18.98 -2.82 -51.09
CA SER A 103 19.42 -1.57 -51.72
C SER A 103 20.91 -1.31 -51.42
N GLU A 104 21.53 -0.51 -52.25
CA GLU A 104 22.97 -0.16 -52.10
C GLU A 104 23.27 0.53 -50.75
N ASP A 105 22.33 1.29 -50.24
CA ASP A 105 22.44 1.99 -48.98
C ASP A 105 22.07 1.09 -47.74
N GLY A 106 21.64 -0.14 -47.98
CA GLY A 106 21.25 -1.09 -46.94
C GLY A 106 19.97 -0.74 -46.19
N ASN A 107 19.21 0.26 -46.63
CA ASN A 107 18.02 0.77 -45.90
C ASN A 107 16.69 0.24 -46.40
N THR A 108 16.70 -0.44 -47.54
CA THR A 108 15.50 -1.02 -48.15
C THR A 108 15.79 -2.45 -48.60
N VAL A 109 14.85 -3.34 -48.41
CA VAL A 109 14.92 -4.71 -48.90
C VAL A 109 13.62 -5.09 -49.63
N GLU A 110 13.74 -5.67 -50.80
CA GLU A 110 12.66 -6.33 -51.51
C GLU A 110 12.73 -7.83 -51.25
N ILE A 111 11.65 -8.42 -50.73
CA ILE A 111 11.58 -9.86 -50.47
C ILE A 111 10.45 -10.44 -51.30
N THR A 112 10.80 -11.41 -52.14
CA THR A 112 9.84 -12.19 -52.95
C THR A 112 9.56 -13.51 -52.25
N TYR A 113 8.41 -13.61 -51.68
CA TYR A 113 7.90 -14.81 -50.99
C TYR A 113 7.40 -15.84 -52.02
N GLY A 114 7.48 -17.13 -51.67
CA GLY A 114 6.98 -18.22 -52.53
C GLY A 114 7.86 -18.51 -53.75
N TYR A 115 9.08 -18.06 -53.78
CA TYR A 115 10.00 -18.31 -54.89
C TYR A 115 10.29 -19.78 -55.09
N GLY A 116 10.21 -20.25 -56.35
CA GLY A 116 10.52 -21.63 -56.72
C GLY A 116 9.43 -22.65 -56.35
N THR A 117 8.24 -22.22 -55.98
CA THR A 117 7.07 -23.11 -55.76
C THR A 117 6.49 -23.69 -57.05
N GLY A 118 6.93 -23.18 -58.21
CA GLY A 118 6.38 -23.54 -59.52
C GLY A 118 5.02 -22.90 -59.81
N ASN A 119 4.52 -22.08 -58.92
CA ASN A 119 3.28 -21.31 -59.11
C ASN A 119 3.60 -19.80 -59.14
N PRO A 120 3.68 -19.15 -60.34
CA PRO A 120 3.97 -17.73 -60.46
C PRO A 120 2.97 -16.82 -59.72
N GLU A 121 1.73 -17.26 -59.51
CA GLU A 121 0.71 -16.48 -58.79
C GLU A 121 0.94 -16.46 -57.28
N ALA A 122 1.74 -17.40 -56.76
CA ALA A 122 2.12 -17.45 -55.35
C ALA A 122 3.30 -16.53 -55.06
N GLU A 123 4.05 -16.11 -56.05
CA GLU A 123 5.21 -15.21 -55.86
C GLU A 123 4.71 -13.77 -55.62
N LYS A 124 5.02 -13.24 -54.44
CA LYS A 124 4.66 -11.86 -54.09
C LYS A 124 5.89 -11.13 -53.55
N THR A 125 6.19 -10.01 -54.17
CA THR A 125 7.30 -9.15 -53.72
C THR A 125 6.78 -8.02 -52.87
N TYR A 126 7.42 -7.84 -51.73
CA TYR A 126 7.15 -6.75 -50.82
C TYR A 126 8.43 -5.99 -50.51
N THR A 127 8.31 -4.67 -50.40
CA THR A 127 9.41 -3.77 -50.05
C THR A 127 9.30 -3.43 -48.57
N TYR A 128 10.38 -3.65 -47.84
CA TYR A 128 10.53 -3.28 -46.42
C TYR A 128 11.58 -2.20 -46.29
N LYS A 129 11.43 -1.34 -45.29
CA LYS A 129 12.42 -0.34 -44.89
C LYS A 129 13.06 -0.79 -43.58
N ARG A 130 14.35 -0.59 -43.47
CA ARG A 130 15.07 -0.85 -42.22
C ARG A 130 14.52 0.07 -41.14
N TYR A 131 14.13 -0.51 -40.02
CA TYR A 131 13.74 0.26 -38.85
C TYR A 131 15.00 0.79 -38.19
N VAL A 132 15.21 2.08 -38.28
CA VAL A 132 16.22 2.79 -37.50
C VAL A 132 15.46 3.39 -36.31
N GLU A 133 15.80 2.95 -35.13
CA GLU A 133 15.24 3.56 -33.93
C GLU A 133 15.61 5.05 -33.97
N ALA A 134 14.62 5.93 -33.97
CA ALA A 134 14.89 7.35 -33.84
C ALA A 134 15.68 7.55 -32.54
N PRO A 135 16.74 8.37 -32.56
CA PRO A 135 17.48 8.67 -31.34
C PRO A 135 16.45 9.02 -30.28
N GLU A 136 16.54 8.36 -29.10
CA GLU A 136 15.67 8.72 -27.98
C GLU A 136 15.78 10.24 -27.82
N PRO A 137 14.65 10.96 -27.84
CA PRO A 137 14.69 12.35 -27.43
C PRO A 137 15.41 12.35 -26.08
N GLU A 138 16.40 13.22 -25.93
CA GLU A 138 17.08 13.40 -24.65
C GLU A 138 15.99 13.41 -23.58
N PRO A 139 16.11 12.57 -22.52
CA PRO A 139 15.07 12.52 -21.50
C PRO A 139 14.84 13.96 -21.06
N GLU A 140 13.62 14.45 -21.25
CA GLU A 140 13.23 15.73 -20.66
C GLU A 140 13.67 15.62 -19.19
N PRO A 141 14.38 16.62 -18.66
CA PRO A 141 14.83 16.59 -17.28
C PRO A 141 13.62 16.22 -16.42
N GLU A 142 13.72 15.13 -15.67
CA GLU A 142 12.64 14.64 -14.84
C GLU A 142 12.22 15.80 -13.95
N GLU A 143 11.01 16.34 -14.17
CA GLU A 143 10.45 17.36 -13.31
C GLU A 143 10.32 16.75 -11.92
N LYS A 144 11.23 17.11 -11.03
CA LYS A 144 11.22 16.62 -9.66
C LYS A 144 10.04 17.26 -8.94
N GLU A 145 9.07 16.45 -8.58
CA GLU A 145 7.92 16.89 -7.81
C GLU A 145 8.32 17.25 -6.37
N LEU A 146 7.56 18.16 -5.77
CA LEU A 146 7.71 18.55 -4.36
C LEU A 146 7.55 17.31 -3.46
N GLN A 147 8.48 17.11 -2.53
CA GLN A 147 8.51 15.96 -1.63
C GLN A 147 8.84 16.41 -0.20
N LEU A 148 8.54 15.58 0.79
CA LEU A 148 9.00 15.78 2.17
C LEU A 148 10.50 15.53 2.23
N ALA A 149 11.25 16.43 2.83
CA ALA A 149 12.71 16.31 2.98
C ALA A 149 13.09 15.15 3.93
N ASP A 150 12.32 14.99 5.00
CA ASP A 150 12.44 13.89 5.97
C ASP A 150 11.04 13.43 6.39
N VAL A 151 10.66 12.23 5.95
CA VAL A 151 9.33 11.65 6.22
C VAL A 151 9.15 11.37 7.71
N ASN A 152 10.19 10.98 8.45
CA ASN A 152 10.07 10.67 9.87
C ASN A 152 9.88 11.93 10.71
N ALA A 153 10.67 12.97 10.44
CA ALA A 153 10.49 14.28 11.09
C ALA A 153 9.11 14.88 10.76
N ALA A 154 8.65 14.72 9.51
CA ALA A 154 7.31 15.14 9.11
C ALA A 154 6.20 14.36 9.83
N LYS A 155 6.34 13.05 10.01
CA LYS A 155 5.41 12.22 10.79
C LYS A 155 5.29 12.70 12.24
N GLU A 156 6.41 13.01 12.88
CA GLU A 156 6.43 13.53 14.25
C GLU A 156 5.71 14.88 14.34
N THR A 157 6.01 15.80 13.42
CA THR A 157 5.43 17.14 13.39
C THR A 157 3.94 17.10 13.04
N LEU A 158 3.57 16.47 11.95
CA LEU A 158 2.20 16.43 11.42
C LEU A 158 1.28 15.50 12.23
N GLY A 159 1.84 14.50 12.91
CA GLY A 159 1.10 13.64 13.83
C GLY A 159 0.68 14.32 15.14
N ASN A 160 1.06 15.59 15.37
CA ASN A 160 0.78 16.32 16.59
C ASN A 160 0.30 17.76 16.32
N LEU A 161 -0.57 17.95 15.34
CA LEU A 161 -1.12 19.25 15.04
C LEU A 161 -2.10 19.73 16.12
N LYS A 162 -2.14 21.04 16.34
CA LYS A 162 -3.13 21.72 17.20
C LYS A 162 -3.79 22.86 16.42
N ALA A 163 -5.08 23.05 16.66
CA ALA A 163 -5.81 24.18 16.10
C ALA A 163 -5.17 25.51 16.55
N GLY A 164 -5.13 26.48 15.67
CA GLY A 164 -4.51 27.80 15.90
C GLY A 164 -2.97 27.83 15.89
N VAL A 165 -2.29 26.67 15.77
CA VAL A 165 -0.83 26.58 15.86
C VAL A 165 -0.19 26.59 14.47
N SER A 166 0.93 27.31 14.35
CA SER A 166 1.76 27.29 13.15
C SER A 166 2.70 26.08 13.14
N VAL A 167 2.82 25.46 11.99
CA VAL A 167 3.57 24.23 11.73
C VAL A 167 4.59 24.47 10.64
N THR A 168 5.76 23.86 10.76
CA THR A 168 6.80 23.92 9.74
C THR A 168 7.27 22.52 9.40
N VAL A 169 7.30 22.17 8.10
CA VAL A 169 7.72 20.88 7.57
C VAL A 169 8.79 21.09 6.50
N GLY A 170 9.87 20.30 6.56
CA GLY A 170 10.94 20.35 5.57
C GLY A 170 10.50 19.74 4.23
N MET A 171 10.81 20.45 3.12
CA MET A 171 10.48 20.05 1.77
C MET A 171 11.75 19.91 0.92
N SER A 172 11.77 18.98 0.01
CA SER A 172 12.78 18.83 -1.04
C SER A 172 12.17 19.10 -2.42
N ASN A 173 13.04 19.36 -3.42
CA ASN A 173 12.66 19.74 -4.79
C ASN A 173 11.76 21.01 -4.83
N TRP A 174 12.05 21.96 -3.96
CA TRP A 174 11.24 23.15 -3.75
C TRP A 174 11.72 24.37 -4.54
N GLU A 175 12.92 24.33 -5.12
CA GLU A 175 13.64 25.48 -5.66
C GLU A 175 12.84 26.22 -6.74
N ASP A 176 12.17 25.48 -7.63
CA ASP A 176 11.37 26.02 -8.73
C ASP A 176 9.86 25.96 -8.44
N ALA A 177 9.47 25.52 -7.24
CA ALA A 177 8.08 25.40 -6.85
C ALA A 177 7.56 26.69 -6.21
N VAL A 178 6.49 27.25 -6.74
CA VAL A 178 5.76 28.38 -6.14
C VAL A 178 4.45 27.85 -5.56
N MET A 179 4.37 27.78 -4.22
CA MET A 179 3.18 27.30 -3.54
C MET A 179 2.01 28.26 -3.77
N THR A 180 0.86 27.71 -4.13
CA THR A 180 -0.40 28.46 -4.32
C THR A 180 -1.40 28.19 -3.19
N LYS A 181 -1.40 26.98 -2.63
CA LYS A 181 -2.32 26.61 -1.55
C LYS A 181 -1.75 25.46 -0.73
N VAL A 182 -2.05 25.44 0.57
CA VAL A 182 -1.88 24.29 1.44
C VAL A 182 -3.22 23.97 2.11
N SER A 183 -3.58 22.70 2.15
CA SER A 183 -4.86 22.22 2.69
C SER A 183 -4.67 20.94 3.47
N LEU A 184 -5.58 20.68 4.40
CA LEU A 184 -5.77 19.36 5.00
C LEU A 184 -7.10 18.80 4.51
N ARG A 185 -7.06 17.59 3.93
CA ARG A 185 -8.23 16.82 3.51
C ARG A 185 -8.55 15.81 4.59
N LYS A 186 -9.74 15.85 5.16
CA LYS A 186 -10.18 14.80 6.09
C LYS A 186 -10.15 13.47 5.34
N ARG A 187 -9.51 12.44 5.92
CA ARG A 187 -9.44 11.11 5.30
C ARG A 187 -10.84 10.61 4.97
N LEU A 188 -10.99 9.97 3.82
CA LEU A 188 -12.26 9.45 3.28
C LEU A 188 -13.26 10.53 2.84
N THR A 189 -12.86 11.78 2.74
CA THR A 189 -13.68 12.85 2.16
C THR A 189 -12.97 13.48 0.96
N ILE A 190 -13.71 14.24 0.18
CA ILE A 190 -13.17 15.06 -0.92
C ILE A 190 -13.07 16.55 -0.53
N GLU A 191 -13.40 16.88 0.74
CA GLU A 191 -13.42 18.25 1.20
C GLU A 191 -12.07 18.67 1.76
N ASP A 192 -11.53 19.73 1.19
CA ASP A 192 -10.27 20.34 1.60
C ASP A 192 -10.52 21.50 2.55
N THR A 193 -9.93 21.46 3.73
CA THR A 193 -9.87 22.61 4.61
C THR A 193 -8.58 23.39 4.34
N PRO A 194 -8.66 24.62 3.80
CA PRO A 194 -7.47 25.42 3.53
C PRO A 194 -6.80 25.84 4.85
N MET A 195 -5.47 25.72 4.88
CA MET A 195 -4.64 26.23 5.96
C MET A 195 -4.40 27.73 5.78
N THR A 196 -4.19 28.43 6.88
CA THR A 196 -3.87 29.86 6.86
C THR A 196 -2.36 30.08 6.90
N ASN A 197 -1.92 31.28 6.45
CA ASN A 197 -0.51 31.69 6.47
C ASN A 197 0.45 30.70 5.77
N GLY A 198 -0.06 29.93 4.78
CA GLY A 198 0.74 28.98 4.02
C GLY A 198 1.89 29.66 3.28
N LYS A 199 3.12 29.16 3.43
CA LYS A 199 4.32 29.68 2.77
C LYS A 199 5.36 28.58 2.58
N LEU A 200 5.95 28.54 1.38
CA LEU A 200 7.11 27.70 1.07
C LEU A 200 8.33 28.60 0.87
N THR A 201 9.33 28.49 1.73
CA THR A 201 10.52 29.35 1.67
C THR A 201 11.75 28.59 2.19
N GLY A 202 12.81 28.54 1.40
CA GLY A 202 14.08 27.93 1.79
C GLY A 202 13.94 26.47 2.17
N GLY A 203 13.09 25.73 1.45
CA GLY A 203 12.84 24.31 1.74
C GLY A 203 11.93 24.07 2.94
N ASN A 204 11.27 25.08 3.47
CA ASN A 204 10.34 24.94 4.58
C ASN A 204 8.92 25.32 4.16
N LEU A 205 7.99 24.38 4.28
CA LEU A 205 6.57 24.61 4.19
C LEU A 205 6.06 24.99 5.58
N THR A 206 5.59 26.24 5.74
CA THR A 206 5.00 26.74 6.98
C THR A 206 3.53 27.05 6.74
N PHE A 207 2.66 26.66 7.65
CA PHE A 207 1.23 26.97 7.63
C PHE A 207 0.65 26.99 9.04
N THR A 208 -0.52 27.61 9.20
CA THR A 208 -1.25 27.64 10.47
C THR A 208 -2.53 26.82 10.34
N VAL A 209 -2.76 25.92 11.27
CA VAL A 209 -4.00 25.14 11.36
C VAL A 209 -5.12 26.09 11.83
N PRO A 210 -6.28 26.16 11.15
CA PRO A 210 -7.38 27.02 11.59
C PRO A 210 -7.82 26.72 13.03
N GLU A 211 -8.23 27.75 13.79
CA GLU A 211 -8.68 27.59 15.19
C GLU A 211 -9.91 26.68 15.33
N ASN A 212 -10.75 26.64 14.30
CA ASN A 212 -11.95 25.81 14.26
C ASN A 212 -11.75 24.48 13.55
N MET A 213 -10.49 24.05 13.32
CA MET A 213 -10.20 22.78 12.68
C MET A 213 -10.64 21.62 13.59
N PRO A 214 -11.57 20.77 13.17
CA PRO A 214 -11.98 19.61 13.99
C PRO A 214 -10.79 18.68 14.25
N ALA A 215 -10.76 18.10 15.42
CA ALA A 215 -9.82 17.02 15.69
C ALA A 215 -10.09 15.81 14.76
N GLY A 216 -9.03 15.11 14.37
CA GLY A 216 -9.15 13.98 13.45
C GLY A 216 -7.90 13.78 12.60
N SER A 217 -8.04 12.88 11.64
CA SER A 217 -6.96 12.51 10.73
C SER A 217 -7.16 13.10 9.34
N TYR A 218 -6.09 13.62 8.80
CA TYR A 218 -6.09 14.36 7.54
C TYR A 218 -4.89 13.98 6.68
N SER A 219 -5.01 14.17 5.37
CA SER A 219 -3.90 14.14 4.42
C SER A 219 -3.45 15.57 4.12
N LEU A 220 -2.14 15.81 4.09
CA LEU A 220 -1.57 17.09 3.68
C LEU A 220 -1.59 17.20 2.16
N ILE A 221 -2.15 18.27 1.65
CA ILE A 221 -2.21 18.59 0.21
C ILE A 221 -1.54 19.94 -0.03
N VAL A 222 -0.64 19.99 -0.99
CA VAL A 222 0.03 21.22 -1.41
C VAL A 222 -0.19 21.42 -2.91
N ALA A 223 -0.85 22.52 -3.25
CA ALA A 223 -0.95 22.99 -4.63
C ALA A 223 0.16 24.02 -4.89
N TYR A 224 0.83 23.90 -6.03
CA TYR A 224 1.95 24.75 -6.42
C TYR A 224 2.08 24.85 -7.93
N THR A 225 2.80 25.84 -8.41
CA THR A 225 3.21 25.92 -9.82
C THR A 225 4.69 25.52 -9.94
N LEU A 226 4.97 24.68 -10.93
CA LEU A 226 6.33 24.28 -11.30
C LEU A 226 6.50 24.53 -12.81
N ASN A 227 7.49 25.34 -13.19
CA ASN A 227 7.70 25.74 -14.59
C ASN A 227 6.44 26.30 -15.27
N GLY A 228 5.63 27.05 -14.52
CA GLY A 228 4.38 27.65 -15.00
C GLY A 228 3.20 26.68 -15.14
N LYS A 229 3.35 25.43 -14.78
CA LYS A 229 2.27 24.42 -14.75
C LYS A 229 1.75 24.25 -13.32
N GLU A 230 0.43 24.25 -13.16
CA GLU A 230 -0.21 23.93 -11.89
C GLU A 230 -0.06 22.46 -11.57
N LYS A 231 0.33 22.15 -10.33
CA LYS A 231 0.48 20.82 -9.78
C LYS A 231 -0.15 20.76 -8.39
N GLU A 232 -0.58 19.58 -8.01
CA GLU A 232 -1.05 19.27 -6.66
C GLU A 232 -0.40 17.95 -6.21
N VAL A 233 0.10 17.92 -4.99
CA VAL A 233 0.67 16.72 -4.38
C VAL A 233 -0.04 16.45 -3.06
N MET A 234 -0.44 15.19 -2.86
CA MET A 234 -0.94 14.67 -1.59
C MET A 234 0.15 13.79 -0.98
N PHE A 235 0.49 14.06 0.27
CA PHE A 235 1.55 13.35 0.99
C PHE A 235 0.98 12.15 1.74
N ASP A 236 0.76 11.04 1.04
CA ASP A 236 0.19 9.80 1.59
C ASP A 236 1.11 9.10 2.60
N ALA A 237 2.41 9.38 2.53
CA ALA A 237 3.40 8.81 3.46
C ALA A 237 3.28 9.33 4.90
N VAL A 238 2.47 10.38 5.12
CA VAL A 238 2.31 11.04 6.41
C VAL A 238 0.85 11.34 6.69
N THR A 239 0.40 11.01 7.91
CA THR A 239 -0.93 11.40 8.38
C THR A 239 -0.83 12.62 9.29
N CYS A 240 -1.60 13.64 8.96
CA CYS A 240 -1.78 14.80 9.82
C CYS A 240 -2.83 14.48 10.87
N ILE A 241 -2.49 14.58 12.15
CA ILE A 241 -3.43 14.35 13.25
C ILE A 241 -3.64 15.68 13.97
N VAL A 242 -4.83 16.25 13.81
CA VAL A 242 -5.24 17.43 14.58
C VAL A 242 -5.80 16.95 15.92
N LYS A 243 -5.12 17.31 17.00
CA LYS A 243 -5.54 17.00 18.37
C LYS A 243 -6.44 18.10 18.91
N GLU A 244 -7.44 17.73 19.68
CA GLU A 244 -8.12 18.71 20.54
C GLU A 244 -7.12 19.27 21.58
N ASP A 245 -7.30 20.51 21.96
CA ASP A 245 -6.62 21.02 23.16
C ASP A 245 -7.05 20.13 24.33
N GLU A 246 -6.07 19.50 24.96
CA GLU A 246 -6.31 18.75 26.17
C GLU A 246 -6.89 19.75 27.19
N THR A 247 -8.21 19.76 27.31
CA THR A 247 -8.85 20.49 28.42
C THR A 247 -8.31 19.83 29.68
N PRO A 248 -7.59 20.56 30.54
CA PRO A 248 -7.11 19.98 31.77
C PRO A 248 -8.28 19.33 32.49
N PRO A 249 -8.17 18.08 32.96
CA PRO A 249 -9.25 17.43 33.66
C PRO A 249 -9.72 18.33 34.79
N GLU A 250 -11.04 18.48 34.96
CA GLU A 250 -11.61 19.28 36.02
C GLU A 250 -10.95 18.93 37.36
N PRO A 251 -10.63 19.93 38.21
CA PRO A 251 -10.04 19.68 39.53
C PRO A 251 -10.93 18.69 40.29
N GLY A 252 -10.37 17.50 40.60
CA GLY A 252 -11.10 16.40 41.22
C GLY A 252 -11.56 15.30 40.34
N ALA A 253 -11.40 15.40 38.99
CA ALA A 253 -11.69 14.29 38.08
C ALA A 253 -10.83 13.05 38.42
N LYS A 254 -11.50 11.91 38.56
CA LYS A 254 -10.87 10.61 38.86
C LYS A 254 -10.59 9.81 37.59
N VAL A 255 -10.70 10.45 36.43
CA VAL A 255 -10.39 9.86 35.12
C VAL A 255 -9.39 10.73 34.37
N LEU A 256 -8.58 10.07 33.55
CA LEU A 256 -7.80 10.69 32.50
C LEU A 256 -8.67 10.66 31.23
N VAL A 257 -8.62 11.72 30.43
CA VAL A 257 -9.42 11.81 29.21
C VAL A 257 -8.50 12.05 28.02
N PHE A 258 -8.60 11.19 27.03
CA PHE A 258 -7.86 11.27 25.77
C PHE A 258 -8.87 11.28 24.64
N LYS A 259 -8.94 12.38 23.89
CA LYS A 259 -9.90 12.57 22.80
C LYS A 259 -9.33 12.23 21.45
N ASN A 260 -10.18 11.75 20.55
CA ASN A 260 -9.87 11.51 19.13
C ASN A 260 -8.57 10.73 18.91
N GLN A 261 -8.33 9.73 19.74
CA GLN A 261 -7.18 8.87 19.61
C GLN A 261 -7.42 7.85 18.47
N MET A 262 -6.35 7.44 17.80
CA MET A 262 -6.46 6.52 16.68
C MET A 262 -5.61 5.27 16.90
N MET A 263 -6.23 4.10 16.65
CA MET A 263 -5.51 2.83 16.54
C MET A 263 -5.73 2.23 15.16
N GLY A 264 -4.65 1.72 14.59
CA GLY A 264 -4.65 0.96 13.36
C GLY A 264 -4.75 -0.54 13.59
N SER A 265 -4.92 -1.27 12.52
CA SER A 265 -4.81 -2.72 12.52
C SER A 265 -3.38 -3.19 12.85
N SER A 266 -3.20 -4.46 13.12
CA SER A 266 -1.88 -5.06 13.35
C SER A 266 -0.93 -4.98 12.15
N GLN A 267 -1.43 -4.66 10.97
CA GLN A 267 -0.68 -4.52 9.74
C GLN A 267 -0.50 -3.06 9.31
N HIS A 268 -1.18 -2.13 9.98
CA HIS A 268 -1.15 -0.73 9.60
C HIS A 268 0.28 -0.15 9.69
N ARG A 269 0.68 0.60 8.66
CA ARG A 269 2.05 1.14 8.59
C ARG A 269 2.27 2.33 9.52
N ASP A 270 1.25 3.19 9.65
CA ASP A 270 1.36 4.52 10.22
C ASP A 270 0.70 4.64 11.59
N PHE A 271 -0.30 3.80 11.88
CA PHE A 271 -1.03 3.84 13.15
C PHE A 271 -0.65 2.69 14.07
N GLY A 272 -0.54 3.03 15.36
CA GLY A 272 -0.23 2.07 16.39
C GLY A 272 -1.35 1.04 16.59
N CYS A 273 -0.94 -0.18 16.89
CA CYS A 273 -1.84 -1.31 17.19
C CYS A 273 -1.73 -1.79 18.64
N LEU A 274 -0.89 -1.14 19.45
CA LEU A 274 -0.63 -1.47 20.84
C LEU A 274 -0.89 -0.24 21.69
N LEU A 275 -1.89 -0.30 22.58
CA LEU A 275 -2.27 0.80 23.45
C LEU A 275 -1.79 0.56 24.88
N THR A 276 -1.17 1.57 25.45
CA THR A 276 -0.72 1.60 26.86
C THR A 276 -1.12 2.92 27.49
N VAL A 277 -1.68 2.90 28.69
CA VAL A 277 -1.75 4.09 29.56
C VAL A 277 -0.66 3.94 30.59
N THR A 278 0.34 4.80 30.54
CA THR A 278 1.50 4.74 31.44
C THR A 278 1.12 5.06 32.89
N ASP A 279 1.97 4.68 33.86
CA ASP A 279 1.77 5.03 35.28
C ASP A 279 1.80 6.55 35.52
N ALA A 280 2.47 7.30 34.63
CA ALA A 280 2.47 8.77 34.65
C ALA A 280 1.14 9.36 34.06
N GLY A 281 0.21 8.52 33.63
CA GLY A 281 -1.08 8.95 33.08
C GLY A 281 -1.00 9.46 31.65
N GLN A 282 -0.02 9.03 30.87
CA GLN A 282 0.12 9.33 29.45
C GLN A 282 -0.39 8.18 28.62
N LEU A 283 -1.08 8.48 27.52
CA LEU A 283 -1.48 7.51 26.52
C LEU A 283 -0.35 7.33 25.51
N ASP A 284 0.03 6.09 25.27
CA ASP A 284 0.99 5.69 24.25
C ASP A 284 0.37 4.64 23.34
N ILE A 285 0.41 4.87 22.02
CA ILE A 285 -0.12 3.98 21.01
C ILE A 285 1.00 3.63 20.02
N GLN A 286 1.54 2.45 20.18
CA GLN A 286 2.73 1.98 19.48
C GLN A 286 2.38 1.12 18.26
N THR A 287 3.15 1.23 17.19
CA THR A 287 3.04 0.33 16.03
C THR A 287 3.50 -1.09 16.38
N ALA A 288 3.23 -2.05 15.48
CA ALA A 288 3.74 -3.41 15.63
C ALA A 288 5.28 -3.47 15.73
N CYS A 289 6.00 -2.45 15.26
CA CYS A 289 7.45 -2.37 15.39
C CYS A 289 7.92 -2.36 16.86
N TYR A 290 7.05 -1.94 17.78
CA TYR A 290 7.31 -2.04 19.22
C TYR A 290 7.52 -3.49 19.68
N MET A 291 6.96 -4.47 18.97
CA MET A 291 7.15 -5.90 19.25
C MET A 291 8.54 -6.40 18.80
N ASN A 292 9.23 -5.66 17.93
CA ASN A 292 10.62 -5.94 17.62
C ASN A 292 11.44 -5.70 18.88
N ASP A 293 12.22 -6.70 19.22
CA ASP A 293 13.09 -6.60 20.38
C ASP A 293 14.16 -5.55 20.13
N ASP A 294 14.16 -4.51 20.96
CA ASP A 294 15.31 -3.62 21.05
C ASP A 294 16.50 -4.46 21.55
N PRO A 295 17.56 -4.62 20.74
CA PRO A 295 18.71 -5.46 21.09
C PRO A 295 19.44 -4.95 22.35
N SER A 296 19.24 -3.69 22.73
CA SER A 296 19.84 -3.10 23.93
C SER A 296 19.18 -3.57 25.24
N LEU A 297 17.91 -4.07 25.17
CA LEU A 297 17.16 -4.52 26.32
C LEU A 297 17.47 -5.98 26.69
N ASN A 298 17.63 -6.28 27.96
CA ASN A 298 17.70 -7.66 28.43
C ASN A 298 16.33 -8.34 28.48
N ALA A 299 16.27 -9.65 28.72
CA ALA A 299 15.04 -10.45 28.67
C ALA A 299 13.96 -9.97 29.66
N GLU A 300 14.33 -9.55 30.85
CA GLU A 300 13.39 -9.06 31.89
C GLU A 300 12.82 -7.69 31.51
N GLU A 301 13.65 -6.80 30.96
CA GLU A 301 13.20 -5.49 30.46
C GLU A 301 12.23 -5.65 29.29
N LYS A 302 12.50 -6.56 28.37
CA LYS A 302 11.60 -6.89 27.27
C LYS A 302 10.28 -7.45 27.78
N LYS A 303 10.32 -8.36 28.74
CA LYS A 303 9.13 -8.93 29.39
C LYS A 303 8.30 -7.85 30.05
N LYS A 304 8.94 -6.98 30.86
CA LYS A 304 8.29 -5.87 31.53
C LYS A 304 7.61 -4.94 30.52
N ARG A 305 8.34 -4.49 29.49
CA ARG A 305 7.83 -3.61 28.44
C ARG A 305 6.58 -4.18 27.76
N ARG A 306 6.58 -5.49 27.47
CA ARG A 306 5.45 -6.16 26.83
C ARG A 306 4.24 -6.30 27.75
N SER A 307 4.45 -6.55 29.02
CA SER A 307 3.35 -6.67 30.00
C SER A 307 2.67 -5.33 30.34
N GLU A 308 3.25 -4.20 29.92
CA GLU A 308 2.67 -2.87 30.12
C GLU A 308 1.57 -2.52 29.09
N ILE A 309 1.37 -3.34 28.05
CA ILE A 309 0.35 -3.10 27.03
C ILE A 309 -1.04 -3.41 27.60
N ASP A 310 -1.96 -2.46 27.50
CA ASP A 310 -3.34 -2.62 27.93
C ASP A 310 -4.20 -3.32 26.89
N ILE A 311 -4.07 -2.93 25.61
CA ILE A 311 -4.90 -3.44 24.49
C ILE A 311 -4.03 -3.67 23.26
N MET A 312 -4.33 -4.73 22.53
CA MET A 312 -3.78 -4.99 21.21
C MET A 312 -4.91 -5.00 20.16
N THR A 313 -4.63 -4.50 18.98
CA THR A 313 -5.54 -4.67 17.85
C THR A 313 -5.09 -5.83 16.98
N ASN A 314 -6.04 -6.45 16.30
CA ASN A 314 -5.77 -7.52 15.36
C ASN A 314 -6.65 -7.42 14.13
N THR A 315 -6.14 -7.83 12.99
CA THR A 315 -6.92 -8.09 11.78
C THR A 315 -7.28 -9.56 11.72
N TYR A 316 -8.54 -9.84 11.51
CA TYR A 316 -9.04 -11.18 11.30
C TYR A 316 -9.08 -11.50 9.79
N SER A 317 -9.09 -12.79 9.43
CA SER A 317 -9.33 -13.21 8.05
C SER A 317 -10.73 -12.76 7.61
N GLY A 318 -10.78 -11.70 6.80
CA GLY A 318 -11.98 -10.97 6.43
C GLY A 318 -11.94 -9.53 6.99
N PRO A 319 -12.92 -8.68 6.70
CA PRO A 319 -12.95 -7.26 7.09
C PRO A 319 -13.26 -7.08 8.58
N ALA A 320 -12.51 -7.71 9.47
CA ALA A 320 -12.76 -7.64 10.90
C ALA A 320 -11.57 -7.05 11.65
N PHE A 321 -11.78 -5.87 12.20
CA PHE A 321 -10.90 -5.26 13.18
C PHE A 321 -11.30 -5.72 14.59
N ALA A 322 -10.37 -6.12 15.43
CA ALA A 322 -10.64 -6.57 16.77
C ALA A 322 -9.74 -5.87 17.81
N LEU A 323 -10.31 -5.57 18.97
CA LEU A 323 -9.56 -5.30 20.19
C LEU A 323 -9.46 -6.59 20.99
N ALA A 324 -8.27 -7.00 21.40
CA ALA A 324 -8.07 -8.29 22.03
C ALA A 324 -6.89 -8.29 22.99
N ASN A 325 -6.80 -9.34 23.80
CA ASN A 325 -5.58 -9.70 24.49
C ASN A 325 -4.69 -10.65 23.66
N PHE A 326 -3.46 -10.84 24.05
CA PHE A 326 -2.49 -11.65 23.32
C PHE A 326 -2.95 -13.13 23.16
N ASP A 327 -3.57 -13.68 24.17
CA ASP A 327 -4.02 -15.08 24.16
C ASP A 327 -4.97 -15.38 22.99
N LYS A 328 -5.82 -14.41 22.61
CA LYS A 328 -6.78 -14.54 21.52
C LYS A 328 -6.22 -14.23 20.15
N ILE A 329 -5.09 -13.55 20.07
CA ILE A 329 -4.46 -13.18 18.80
C ILE A 329 -3.17 -13.93 18.52
N ALA A 330 -2.69 -14.77 19.44
CA ALA A 330 -1.42 -15.49 19.28
C ALA A 330 -1.32 -16.27 17.97
N HIS A 331 -2.41 -16.87 17.50
CA HIS A 331 -2.46 -17.56 16.21
C HIS A 331 -2.43 -16.63 14.99
N ASN A 332 -2.66 -15.33 15.17
CA ASN A 332 -2.64 -14.32 14.12
C ASN A 332 -1.39 -13.43 14.15
N LEU A 333 -0.38 -13.79 14.94
CA LEU A 333 0.87 -13.02 15.05
C LEU A 333 1.55 -12.80 13.69
N ARG A 334 1.37 -13.69 12.74
CA ARG A 334 1.85 -13.51 11.36
C ARG A 334 1.32 -12.23 10.69
N ASN A 335 0.20 -11.70 11.17
CA ASN A 335 -0.40 -10.49 10.62
C ASN A 335 0.26 -9.21 11.14
N TYR A 336 1.14 -9.30 12.16
CA TYR A 336 1.85 -8.14 12.64
C TYR A 336 3.03 -7.80 11.75
N LYS A 337 3.03 -6.59 11.21
CA LYS A 337 4.07 -6.10 10.30
C LYS A 337 4.77 -4.88 10.87
N CYS A 338 6.09 -4.88 10.79
CA CYS A 338 6.91 -3.70 11.04
C CYS A 338 7.44 -3.20 9.68
N ASN A 339 7.10 -1.97 9.31
CA ASN A 339 7.50 -1.38 8.04
C ASN A 339 7.19 -2.29 6.82
N GLY A 340 6.02 -2.94 6.83
CA GLY A 340 5.59 -3.85 5.77
C GLY A 340 6.20 -5.26 5.84
N THR A 341 7.12 -5.53 6.77
CA THR A 341 7.74 -6.84 6.95
C THR A 341 7.07 -7.62 8.08
N ASN A 342 6.71 -8.88 7.84
CA ASN A 342 6.14 -9.75 8.88
C ASN A 342 7.14 -9.93 10.02
N LEU A 343 6.70 -9.64 11.26
CA LEU A 343 7.53 -9.79 12.46
C LEU A 343 7.74 -11.25 12.86
N PHE A 344 6.78 -12.11 12.56
CA PHE A 344 6.71 -13.48 13.05
C PHE A 344 6.65 -14.48 11.90
N THR A 345 7.69 -14.51 11.06
CA THR A 345 7.76 -15.38 9.87
C THR A 345 7.86 -16.87 10.20
N THR A 346 8.24 -17.22 11.43
CA THR A 346 8.43 -18.60 11.88
C THR A 346 7.19 -19.20 12.56
N VAL A 347 6.18 -18.39 12.88
CA VAL A 347 4.94 -18.86 13.52
C VAL A 347 4.01 -19.42 12.45
N LYS A 348 3.75 -20.71 12.49
CA LYS A 348 2.77 -21.41 11.63
C LYS A 348 1.41 -21.52 12.31
N ASP A 349 0.36 -21.86 11.55
CA ASP A 349 -1.06 -21.74 11.91
C ASP A 349 -1.64 -22.75 12.90
N ASP A 350 -0.86 -23.52 13.63
CA ASP A 350 -1.40 -24.56 14.51
C ASP A 350 -1.32 -24.24 16.01
N ALA A 351 -2.01 -25.03 16.82
CA ALA A 351 -2.07 -24.83 18.27
C ALA A 351 -0.69 -24.91 18.97
N LYS A 352 0.28 -25.61 18.38
CA LYS A 352 1.65 -25.66 18.89
C LYS A 352 2.35 -24.32 18.74
N ASP A 353 1.98 -23.55 17.74
CA ASP A 353 2.58 -22.26 17.46
C ASP A 353 2.16 -21.19 18.48
N LYS A 354 0.99 -21.33 19.10
CA LYS A 354 0.56 -20.46 20.21
C LYS A 354 1.50 -20.63 21.40
N GLU A 355 1.77 -21.86 21.82
CA GLU A 355 2.67 -22.17 22.91
C GLU A 355 4.10 -21.71 22.60
N THR A 356 4.54 -21.91 21.37
CA THR A 356 5.83 -21.44 20.88
C THR A 356 5.89 -19.91 20.89
N ALA A 357 4.86 -19.21 20.41
CA ALA A 357 4.81 -17.76 20.43
C ALA A 357 4.82 -17.19 21.86
N MET A 358 4.10 -17.79 22.79
CA MET A 358 4.12 -17.41 24.21
C MET A 358 5.50 -17.61 24.86
N THR A 359 6.21 -18.67 24.45
CA THR A 359 7.56 -18.94 24.92
C THR A 359 8.59 -17.99 24.31
N MET A 360 8.45 -17.67 23.02
CA MET A 360 9.37 -16.76 22.31
C MET A 360 9.18 -15.30 22.73
N PHE A 361 7.96 -14.92 23.13
CA PHE A 361 7.58 -13.54 23.44
C PHE A 361 6.96 -13.45 24.85
N PRO A 362 7.72 -13.76 25.90
CA PRO A 362 7.22 -13.65 27.27
C PRO A 362 6.83 -12.19 27.58
N GLY A 363 5.78 -12.03 28.38
CA GLY A 363 5.20 -10.72 28.72
C GLY A 363 3.92 -10.42 27.94
N TYR A 364 3.80 -10.80 26.66
CA TYR A 364 2.51 -10.68 25.97
C TYR A 364 1.45 -11.63 26.53
N ALA A 365 1.83 -12.81 27.00
CA ALA A 365 0.94 -13.75 27.67
C ALA A 365 0.32 -13.18 28.97
N ASP A 366 0.96 -12.19 29.55
CA ASP A 366 0.48 -11.52 30.77
C ASP A 366 -0.66 -10.52 30.46
N ILE A 367 -0.89 -10.18 29.18
CA ILE A 367 -1.98 -9.31 28.76
C ILE A 367 -3.30 -10.11 28.79
N GLN A 368 -4.02 -9.98 29.90
CA GLN A 368 -5.30 -10.66 30.17
C GLN A 368 -6.49 -9.67 30.24
N THR A 369 -6.38 -8.56 29.55
CA THR A 369 -7.41 -7.52 29.53
C THR A 369 -8.77 -8.09 29.14
N LYS A 370 -9.81 -7.72 29.86
CA LYS A 370 -11.21 -8.11 29.62
C LYS A 370 -11.99 -6.96 29.06
N PHE A 371 -12.92 -7.27 28.17
CA PHE A 371 -13.70 -6.30 27.43
C PHE A 371 -15.19 -6.52 27.63
N LEU A 372 -15.95 -5.46 27.47
CA LEU A 372 -17.41 -5.48 27.45
C LEU A 372 -17.92 -4.33 26.58
N VAL A 373 -18.79 -4.62 25.63
CA VAL A 373 -19.55 -3.58 24.93
C VAL A 373 -20.83 -3.27 25.72
N LEU A 374 -21.00 -2.01 26.10
CA LEU A 374 -22.14 -1.56 26.87
C LEU A 374 -23.40 -1.52 25.98
N GLN A 375 -24.55 -1.83 26.61
CA GLN A 375 -25.83 -1.92 25.92
C GLN A 375 -26.82 -0.87 26.44
N GLU A 376 -27.38 -0.08 25.54
CA GLU A 376 -28.41 0.95 25.90
C GLU A 376 -29.69 0.37 26.54
N SER A 377 -29.95 -0.92 26.30
CA SER A 377 -31.09 -1.63 26.92
C SER A 377 -30.93 -1.90 28.42
N ILE A 378 -29.72 -1.72 28.96
CA ILE A 378 -29.42 -1.94 30.37
C ILE A 378 -29.25 -0.59 31.07
N GLU A 379 -30.15 -0.23 31.97
CA GLU A 379 -30.21 1.11 32.57
C GLU A 379 -28.90 1.63 33.17
N LYS A 380 -28.17 0.76 33.89
CA LYS A 380 -26.89 1.15 34.47
C LYS A 380 -25.81 1.39 33.42
N GLU A 381 -25.80 0.61 32.34
CA GLU A 381 -24.87 0.76 31.23
C GLU A 381 -25.23 1.99 30.39
N LYS A 382 -26.54 2.19 30.16
CA LYS A 382 -27.02 3.41 29.48
C LYS A 382 -26.59 4.69 30.21
N ALA A 383 -26.60 4.70 31.53
CA ALA A 383 -26.14 5.85 32.29
C ALA A 383 -24.65 6.18 32.01
N ILE A 384 -23.78 5.17 31.85
CA ILE A 384 -22.39 5.38 31.47
C ILE A 384 -22.28 5.85 30.02
N ILE A 385 -23.01 5.21 29.10
CA ILE A 385 -23.07 5.60 27.70
C ILE A 385 -23.46 7.09 27.57
N ASP A 386 -24.50 7.51 28.29
CA ASP A 386 -24.95 8.90 28.26
C ASP A 386 -23.91 9.88 28.84
N LEU A 387 -23.18 9.49 29.89
CA LEU A 387 -22.11 10.30 30.45
C LEU A 387 -20.95 10.45 29.47
N VAL A 388 -20.54 9.37 28.81
CA VAL A 388 -19.43 9.36 27.86
C VAL A 388 -19.77 10.12 26.58
N LYS A 389 -20.97 9.89 26.04
CA LYS A 389 -21.45 10.59 24.82
C LYS A 389 -21.58 12.11 25.02
N ASN A 390 -21.82 12.55 26.25
CA ASN A 390 -21.96 13.95 26.62
C ASN A 390 -20.70 14.54 27.31
N ASP A 391 -19.57 13.85 27.26
CA ASP A 391 -18.29 14.29 27.85
C ASP A 391 -18.35 14.61 29.36
N ARG A 392 -19.20 13.92 30.09
CA ARG A 392 -19.46 14.14 31.51
C ARG A 392 -18.98 13.01 32.44
N LEU A 393 -18.26 12.04 31.90
CA LEU A 393 -17.72 10.94 32.71
C LEU A 393 -16.51 11.44 33.50
N VAL A 394 -16.70 11.74 34.78
CA VAL A 394 -15.64 12.24 35.70
C VAL A 394 -15.11 11.17 36.64
N GLU A 395 -15.82 10.06 36.77
CA GLU A 395 -15.47 8.93 37.63
C GLU A 395 -15.95 7.62 37.04
N ILE A 396 -15.09 6.61 37.07
CA ILE A 396 -15.44 5.23 36.74
C ILE A 396 -15.54 4.45 38.02
N SER A 397 -16.76 4.03 38.41
CA SER A 397 -16.98 3.26 39.62
C SER A 397 -17.29 1.79 39.32
N GLU A 398 -16.83 0.90 40.19
CA GLU A 398 -17.08 -0.54 40.09
C GLU A 398 -18.57 -0.87 40.15
N THR A 399 -19.36 -0.06 40.83
CA THR A 399 -20.82 -0.25 40.94
C THR A 399 -21.55 0.02 39.63
N ALA A 400 -20.96 0.75 38.71
CA ALA A 400 -21.54 1.10 37.42
C ALA A 400 -21.45 -0.05 36.38
N THR A 401 -20.40 -0.88 36.45
CA THR A 401 -20.19 -2.02 35.55
C THR A 401 -19.93 -3.33 36.31
N PRO A 402 -20.88 -3.79 37.16
CA PRO A 402 -20.65 -4.92 38.07
C PRO A 402 -20.26 -6.21 37.36
N SER A 403 -20.76 -6.44 36.14
CA SER A 403 -20.48 -7.67 35.38
C SER A 403 -19.04 -7.79 34.85
N LEU A 404 -18.30 -6.69 34.73
CA LEU A 404 -16.86 -6.73 34.41
C LEU A 404 -16.03 -7.13 35.63
N PHE A 405 -16.52 -6.86 36.83
CA PHE A 405 -15.80 -7.01 38.09
C PHE A 405 -16.11 -8.32 38.81
N ASP A 406 -17.30 -8.89 38.61
CA ASP A 406 -17.70 -10.14 39.22
C ASP A 406 -17.08 -11.38 38.58
N GLY A 407 -16.29 -11.20 37.51
CA GLY A 407 -15.63 -12.29 36.80
C GLY A 407 -16.57 -13.16 35.94
N SER A 408 -17.86 -12.80 35.85
CA SER A 408 -18.85 -13.55 35.04
C SER A 408 -18.60 -13.36 33.54
N ILE A 409 -18.05 -12.20 33.12
CA ILE A 409 -17.73 -11.90 31.73
C ILE A 409 -16.26 -12.20 31.44
N LYS A 410 -16.04 -13.13 30.55
CA LYS A 410 -14.70 -13.56 30.09
C LYS A 410 -14.49 -13.23 28.61
N ILE A 411 -14.85 -12.01 28.21
CA ILE A 411 -14.67 -11.58 26.83
C ILE A 411 -13.22 -11.09 26.68
N ASP A 412 -12.44 -11.88 25.95
CA ASP A 412 -11.00 -11.63 25.72
C ASP A 412 -10.76 -10.91 24.38
N ARG A 413 -11.81 -10.79 23.57
CA ARG A 413 -11.77 -10.15 22.27
C ARG A 413 -13.15 -9.60 21.93
N ILE A 414 -13.17 -8.37 21.43
CA ILE A 414 -14.35 -7.75 20.82
C ILE A 414 -14.03 -7.38 19.37
N THR A 415 -15.01 -7.48 18.50
CA THR A 415 -14.83 -7.33 17.06
C THR A 415 -15.73 -6.20 16.55
N VAL A 416 -15.20 -5.40 15.63
CA VAL A 416 -16.04 -4.49 14.83
C VAL A 416 -16.95 -5.35 13.96
N GLN A 417 -18.22 -5.02 13.93
CA GLN A 417 -19.14 -5.62 12.99
C GLN A 417 -20.07 -4.55 12.40
N SER A 418 -20.23 -4.59 11.08
CA SER A 418 -21.35 -3.92 10.43
C SER A 418 -22.65 -4.56 10.94
N ILE A 419 -23.40 -3.83 11.73
CA ILE A 419 -24.67 -4.30 12.24
C ILE A 419 -25.73 -4.04 11.19
N LYS A 420 -26.42 -5.10 10.78
CA LYS A 420 -27.59 -4.95 9.91
C LYS A 420 -28.74 -4.32 10.71
N PRO A 421 -29.56 -3.46 10.08
CA PRO A 421 -30.74 -2.89 10.75
C PRO A 421 -31.59 -3.98 11.36
N GLY A 422 -31.86 -3.91 12.69
CA GLY A 422 -32.67 -4.86 13.43
C GLY A 422 -31.91 -6.01 14.10
N GLU A 423 -30.60 -6.13 13.94
CA GLU A 423 -29.79 -7.07 14.72
C GLU A 423 -29.41 -6.44 16.08
N SER A 424 -29.47 -7.22 17.14
CA SER A 424 -28.97 -6.80 18.44
C SER A 424 -27.46 -6.96 18.49
N VAL A 425 -26.78 -5.93 18.99
CA VAL A 425 -25.34 -5.98 19.21
C VAL A 425 -25.02 -6.95 20.34
N GLY A 426 -24.21 -7.95 20.07
CA GLY A 426 -23.67 -8.81 21.12
C GLY A 426 -22.67 -8.03 22.01
N ARG A 427 -22.43 -8.51 23.23
CA ARG A 427 -21.47 -7.87 24.15
C ARG A 427 -20.00 -8.01 23.70
N ASP A 428 -19.75 -8.78 22.67
CA ASP A 428 -18.47 -9.05 22.04
C ASP A 428 -18.27 -8.32 20.70
N ARG A 429 -19.22 -7.41 20.36
CA ARG A 429 -19.22 -6.68 19.10
C ARG A 429 -19.52 -5.21 19.31
N PHE A 430 -18.82 -4.34 18.60
CA PHE A 430 -19.02 -2.91 18.66
C PHE A 430 -19.12 -2.29 17.27
N ASP A 431 -19.75 -1.15 17.20
CA ASP A 431 -19.94 -0.34 16.00
C ASP A 431 -19.60 1.12 16.25
N LEU A 432 -19.88 1.95 15.27
CA LEU A 432 -19.80 3.40 15.37
C LEU A 432 -20.70 3.90 16.53
N ASN A 433 -20.18 4.77 17.38
CA ASN A 433 -20.77 5.27 18.62
C ASN A 433 -20.95 4.21 19.72
N GLY A 434 -20.42 3.00 19.53
CA GLY A 434 -20.37 1.98 20.56
C GLY A 434 -19.48 2.39 21.71
N VAL A 435 -19.86 1.99 22.93
CA VAL A 435 -19.06 2.22 24.13
C VAL A 435 -18.48 0.89 24.60
N VAL A 436 -17.15 0.82 24.58
CA VAL A 436 -16.36 -0.33 25.02
C VAL A 436 -15.74 -0.05 26.35
N VAL A 437 -15.96 -0.93 27.33
CA VAL A 437 -15.28 -0.89 28.62
C VAL A 437 -14.25 -2.02 28.65
N PHE A 438 -13.06 -1.73 29.18
CA PHE A 438 -12.05 -2.75 29.43
C PHE A 438 -11.45 -2.64 30.81
N LYS A 439 -10.99 -3.78 31.33
CA LYS A 439 -10.24 -3.84 32.57
C LYS A 439 -8.81 -4.29 32.25
N SER A 440 -7.86 -3.38 32.46
CA SER A 440 -6.44 -3.65 32.21
C SER A 440 -5.93 -4.76 33.14
N SER A 441 -5.19 -5.71 32.57
CA SER A 441 -4.54 -6.76 33.36
C SER A 441 -3.33 -6.24 34.12
N LYS A 442 -2.71 -5.16 33.65
CA LYS A 442 -1.49 -4.57 34.22
C LYS A 442 -1.71 -4.06 35.65
N ASN A 443 -2.78 -3.34 35.89
CA ASN A 443 -3.03 -2.63 37.14
C ASN A 443 -4.49 -2.73 37.64
N GLY A 444 -5.33 -3.47 36.92
CA GLY A 444 -6.75 -3.61 37.24
C GLY A 444 -7.60 -2.37 36.98
N LYS A 445 -7.00 -1.29 36.45
CA LYS A 445 -7.74 -0.06 36.13
C LYS A 445 -8.69 -0.27 34.95
N ILE A 446 -9.68 0.59 34.89
CA ILE A 446 -10.73 0.51 33.89
C ILE A 446 -10.60 1.65 32.91
N GLY A 447 -10.72 1.30 31.61
CA GLY A 447 -10.88 2.24 30.55
C GLY A 447 -12.27 2.14 29.92
N VAL A 448 -12.80 3.27 29.48
CA VAL A 448 -14.04 3.38 28.73
C VAL A 448 -13.73 4.07 27.40
N MET A 449 -13.97 3.39 26.29
CA MET A 449 -13.73 3.89 24.94
C MET A 449 -15.05 4.20 24.28
N LEU A 450 -15.21 5.39 23.74
CA LEU A 450 -16.29 5.75 22.83
C LEU A 450 -15.76 5.72 21.41
N ILE A 451 -16.28 4.86 20.57
CA ILE A 451 -15.85 4.71 19.18
C ILE A 451 -16.44 5.85 18.34
N ARG A 452 -15.61 6.71 17.79
CA ARG A 452 -16.00 7.89 17.01
C ARG A 452 -16.03 7.64 15.52
N GLU A 453 -15.07 6.86 15.02
CA GLU A 453 -14.97 6.53 13.59
C GLU A 453 -14.46 5.10 13.44
N ILE A 454 -14.89 4.43 12.38
CA ILE A 454 -14.40 3.13 11.95
C ILE A 454 -14.15 3.27 10.45
N ASN A 455 -12.88 3.14 10.02
CA ASN A 455 -12.47 3.39 8.66
C ASN A 455 -12.01 2.09 7.99
N GLU A 456 -12.28 1.97 6.69
CA GLU A 456 -11.80 0.91 5.80
C GLU A 456 -12.26 -0.53 6.11
N LEU A 457 -13.52 -0.67 6.52
CA LEU A 457 -14.16 -1.98 6.65
C LEU A 457 -15.02 -2.35 5.43
N ASP A 458 -14.99 -1.56 4.36
CA ASP A 458 -15.83 -1.71 3.17
C ASP A 458 -15.40 -2.86 2.25
N GLY A 459 -15.41 -4.09 2.76
CA GLY A 459 -15.46 -5.30 1.90
C GLY A 459 -14.32 -5.52 0.91
N VAL A 460 -13.31 -4.65 0.87
CA VAL A 460 -12.11 -4.79 0.06
C VAL A 460 -11.06 -5.54 0.86
N SER A 461 -10.43 -6.48 0.27
CA SER A 461 -9.71 -7.65 0.74
C SER A 461 -8.60 -7.48 1.77
N ASP A 462 -8.27 -6.26 2.24
CA ASP A 462 -7.20 -6.06 3.20
C ASP A 462 -7.63 -5.11 4.33
N ALA A 463 -8.05 -5.70 5.46
CA ALA A 463 -8.17 -4.98 6.74
C ALA A 463 -6.81 -4.43 7.26
N ALA A 464 -5.78 -4.42 6.40
CA ALA A 464 -4.46 -3.92 6.71
C ALA A 464 -4.48 -2.42 7.06
N ASP A 465 -5.33 -1.66 6.39
CA ASP A 465 -5.43 -0.22 6.57
C ASP A 465 -6.60 0.21 7.47
N ALA A 466 -7.30 -0.76 8.10
CA ALA A 466 -8.40 -0.47 9.00
C ALA A 466 -7.94 0.31 10.24
N THR A 467 -8.70 1.34 10.59
CA THR A 467 -8.47 2.17 11.77
C THR A 467 -9.75 2.44 12.54
N ILE A 468 -9.61 2.67 13.84
CA ILE A 468 -10.66 3.24 14.68
C ILE A 468 -10.20 4.56 15.27
N VAL A 469 -11.12 5.53 15.37
CA VAL A 469 -10.94 6.74 16.16
C VAL A 469 -11.83 6.61 17.39
N PHE A 470 -11.29 6.95 18.55
CA PHE A 470 -12.01 6.80 19.81
C PHE A 470 -11.63 7.87 20.83
N ASP A 471 -12.54 8.13 21.76
CA ASP A 471 -12.23 8.82 23.00
C ASP A 471 -11.99 7.79 24.09
N LEU A 472 -10.95 7.99 24.90
CA LEU A 472 -10.64 7.12 26.03
C LEU A 472 -10.76 7.88 27.35
N TYR A 473 -11.56 7.34 28.26
CA TYR A 473 -11.65 7.72 29.64
C TYR A 473 -11.00 6.61 30.47
N TYR A 474 -9.95 6.93 31.19
CA TYR A 474 -9.17 5.93 31.93
C TYR A 474 -9.11 6.25 33.42
N GLN A 475 -9.33 5.28 34.27
CA GLN A 475 -9.28 5.43 35.73
C GLN A 475 -7.89 5.89 36.18
N LYS A 476 -7.83 6.94 37.02
CA LYS A 476 -6.57 7.45 37.59
C LYS A 476 -5.92 6.50 38.56
#